data_38b25bbd4dce186aee34c9ae809a1f65
#
_entry.id   38b25bbd4dce186aee34c9ae809a1f65
#
_cell.length_a   1.000
_cell.length_b   1.000
_cell.length_c   1.000
_cell.angle_alpha   90.00
_cell.angle_beta   90.00
_cell.angle_gamma   90.00
#
_symmetry.space_group_name_H-M   'P 1'
#
loop_
_entity.id
_entity.type
_entity.pdbx_description
1 polymer ?
#
loop_
_entity_poly.entity_id
_entity_poly.type
_entity_poly.pdbx_seq_one_letter_code
_entity_poly.pdbx_strand_id
1 'polypeptide(L)'
;MTIRLAVLGASLAFVTQPVSAQIFWQAPDFRGSPVISGEVVGVALPGATPDEERAGWAWQLRSGLNVMALQCQFDRTLLTENSYNTILTNHKAELEASFAKVSAYFKRMNKTPKAAQNALDRYGTKTYLGFSTVRGQLGFCQTGSTIARVAIFAPRGSFTILAIERLRELRNSLTVAGEQQFRFAVPRVNVPLPYFDDKCWDKRGNYRVKCGMQA
;
A
#
# COMPACT_ATOMS: atom_id res chain seq x y z
N MET A 1 58.16 59.83 -26.32
CA MET A 1 56.69 59.69 -26.18
C MET A 1 56.34 58.23 -26.40
N THR A 2 56.33 57.49 -25.31
CA THR A 2 56.19 56.05 -25.34
C THR A 2 54.82 55.68 -24.77
N ILE A 3 53.95 55.16 -25.64
CA ILE A 3 52.59 54.67 -25.28
C ILE A 3 52.71 53.25 -24.72
N ARG A 4 52.36 53.11 -23.46
CA ARG A 4 52.24 51.77 -22.84
C ARG A 4 50.81 51.25 -23.07
N LEU A 5 50.68 50.21 -23.90
CA LEU A 5 49.43 49.43 -23.99
C LEU A 5 49.31 48.56 -22.74
N ALA A 6 48.27 48.80 -21.95
CA ALA A 6 47.84 47.89 -20.90
C ALA A 6 46.83 46.91 -21.48
N VAL A 7 47.20 45.63 -21.55
CA VAL A 7 46.29 44.53 -21.92
C VAL A 7 45.55 44.13 -20.65
N LEU A 8 44.25 44.47 -20.59
CA LEU A 8 43.35 43.94 -19.56
C LEU A 8 42.92 42.51 -19.96
N GLY A 9 43.48 41.52 -19.26
CA GLY A 9 43.00 40.13 -19.33
C GLY A 9 41.70 39.98 -18.59
N ALA A 10 40.59 39.80 -19.30
CA ALA A 10 39.32 39.47 -18.75
C ALA A 10 39.29 37.94 -18.45
N SER A 11 39.48 37.59 -17.19
CA SER A 11 39.30 36.19 -16.72
C SER A 11 37.82 35.88 -16.68
N LEU A 12 37.30 35.08 -17.65
CA LEU A 12 35.98 34.48 -17.56
C LEU A 12 36.00 33.42 -16.48
N ALA A 13 35.49 33.76 -15.31
CA ALA A 13 35.17 32.77 -14.27
C ALA A 13 33.91 32.03 -14.75
N PHE A 14 34.09 30.81 -15.24
CA PHE A 14 32.98 29.86 -15.42
C PHE A 14 32.46 29.49 -14.02
N VAL A 15 31.35 30.12 -13.64
CA VAL A 15 30.56 29.69 -12.46
C VAL A 15 29.88 28.39 -12.85
N THR A 16 30.50 27.25 -12.52
CA THR A 16 29.82 25.95 -12.58
C THR A 16 28.75 25.95 -11.52
N GLN A 17 27.53 26.30 -11.89
CA GLN A 17 26.38 26.11 -11.02
C GLN A 17 26.17 24.59 -10.84
N PRO A 18 26.08 24.07 -9.60
CA PRO A 18 25.67 22.71 -9.41
C PRO A 18 24.24 22.59 -9.98
N VAL A 19 24.10 21.82 -11.03
CA VAL A 19 22.77 21.43 -11.52
C VAL A 19 22.21 20.48 -10.46
N SER A 20 21.52 21.05 -9.48
CA SER A 20 20.69 20.26 -8.59
C SER A 20 19.57 19.68 -9.45
N ALA A 21 19.73 18.43 -9.87
CA ALA A 21 18.63 17.65 -10.41
C ALA A 21 17.64 17.42 -9.24
N GLN A 22 16.82 18.44 -8.97
CA GLN A 22 15.70 18.27 -8.05
C GLN A 22 14.71 17.38 -8.81
N ILE A 23 14.78 16.08 -8.50
CA ILE A 23 13.68 15.19 -8.84
C ILE A 23 12.51 15.70 -8.00
N PHE A 24 11.60 16.44 -8.63
CA PHE A 24 10.34 16.83 -8.01
C PHE A 24 9.49 15.59 -7.84
N TRP A 25 9.78 14.82 -6.77
CA TRP A 25 8.92 13.73 -6.37
C TRP A 25 7.73 14.31 -5.62
N GLN A 26 6.56 14.21 -6.23
CA GLN A 26 5.31 14.49 -5.56
C GLN A 26 4.72 13.17 -5.09
N ALA A 27 4.42 13.08 -3.79
CA ALA A 27 3.72 11.92 -3.24
C ALA A 27 2.38 11.73 -3.99
N PRO A 28 2.07 10.52 -4.44
CA PRO A 28 0.82 10.27 -5.14
C PRO A 28 -0.38 10.59 -4.26
N ASP A 29 -1.35 11.31 -4.79
CA ASP A 29 -2.63 11.54 -4.13
C ASP A 29 -3.63 10.45 -4.54
N PHE A 30 -3.95 9.58 -3.61
CA PHE A 30 -4.91 8.49 -3.81
C PHE A 30 -6.33 8.84 -3.36
N ARG A 31 -6.55 10.06 -2.84
CA ARG A 31 -7.88 10.47 -2.40
C ARG A 31 -8.90 10.38 -3.53
N GLY A 32 -10.15 10.19 -3.16
CA GLY A 32 -11.27 10.14 -4.08
C GLY A 32 -12.56 10.55 -3.38
N SER A 33 -13.64 10.67 -4.14
CA SER A 33 -14.96 10.96 -3.58
C SER A 33 -15.40 9.87 -2.60
N PRO A 34 -16.21 10.19 -1.58
CA PRO A 34 -16.87 9.20 -0.76
C PRO A 34 -17.62 8.16 -1.58
N VAL A 35 -17.73 6.95 -1.07
CA VAL A 35 -18.49 5.88 -1.74
C VAL A 35 -20.00 6.17 -1.62
N ILE A 36 -20.72 6.02 -2.71
CA ILE A 36 -22.16 6.21 -2.75
C ILE A 36 -22.91 4.89 -3.00
N SER A 37 -24.16 4.79 -2.54
CA SER A 37 -24.99 3.59 -2.75
C SER A 37 -25.19 3.28 -4.22
N GLY A 38 -25.14 2.01 -4.58
CA GLY A 38 -25.19 1.54 -5.95
C GLY A 38 -23.85 1.56 -6.70
N GLU A 39 -22.79 2.11 -6.10
CA GLU A 39 -21.45 2.13 -6.68
C GLU A 39 -20.63 0.91 -6.25
N VAL A 40 -19.92 0.33 -7.21
CA VAL A 40 -19.03 -0.81 -6.93
C VAL A 40 -17.64 -0.31 -6.57
N VAL A 41 -17.33 -0.30 -5.27
CA VAL A 41 -15.97 -0.08 -4.76
C VAL A 41 -15.52 -1.36 -4.06
N GLY A 42 -14.58 -2.07 -4.68
CA GLY A 42 -14.09 -3.35 -4.18
C GLY A 42 -14.98 -4.53 -4.58
N VAL A 43 -15.41 -5.34 -3.62
CA VAL A 43 -16.24 -6.52 -3.88
C VAL A 43 -17.70 -6.14 -3.74
N ALA A 44 -18.43 -6.26 -4.86
CA ALA A 44 -19.87 -5.93 -4.92
C ALA A 44 -20.73 -6.87 -4.07
N LEU A 45 -21.84 -6.32 -3.57
CA LEU A 45 -22.95 -7.04 -2.93
C LEU A 45 -24.24 -6.83 -3.76
N PRO A 46 -24.45 -7.58 -4.86
CA PRO A 46 -25.59 -7.38 -5.76
C PRO A 46 -26.92 -7.54 -5.03
N GLY A 47 -27.83 -6.59 -5.17
CA GLY A 47 -29.14 -6.61 -4.50
C GLY A 47 -29.08 -6.37 -2.99
N ALA A 48 -27.99 -5.79 -2.51
CA ALA A 48 -27.88 -5.32 -1.13
C ALA A 48 -28.74 -4.08 -0.90
N THR A 49 -29.27 -3.94 0.29
CA THR A 49 -29.88 -2.70 0.76
C THR A 49 -28.78 -1.66 1.08
N PRO A 50 -29.11 -0.36 1.14
CA PRO A 50 -28.12 0.65 1.50
C PRO A 50 -27.43 0.39 2.86
N ASP A 51 -28.13 -0.24 3.80
CA ASP A 51 -27.54 -0.62 5.09
C ASP A 51 -26.56 -1.79 4.97
N GLU A 52 -26.87 -2.76 4.11
CA GLU A 52 -25.98 -3.88 3.82
C GLU A 52 -24.74 -3.42 3.04
N GLU A 53 -24.90 -2.47 2.12
CA GLU A 53 -23.76 -1.85 1.42
C GLU A 53 -22.81 -1.14 2.39
N ARG A 54 -23.38 -0.29 3.28
CA ARG A 54 -22.59 0.40 4.30
C ARG A 54 -21.81 -0.58 5.20
N ALA A 55 -22.46 -1.64 5.63
CA ALA A 55 -21.83 -2.69 6.41
C ALA A 55 -20.72 -3.41 5.60
N GLY A 56 -20.96 -3.62 4.31
CA GLY A 56 -19.99 -4.18 3.37
C GLY A 56 -18.74 -3.30 3.24
N TRP A 57 -18.91 -1.98 3.12
CA TRP A 57 -17.79 -1.04 3.04
C TRP A 57 -16.98 -0.98 4.34
N ALA A 58 -17.65 -0.96 5.50
CA ALA A 58 -16.97 -1.04 6.80
C ALA A 58 -16.16 -2.33 6.93
N TRP A 59 -16.74 -3.46 6.52
CA TRP A 59 -16.03 -4.74 6.53
C TRP A 59 -14.86 -4.79 5.56
N GLN A 60 -15.01 -4.23 4.36
CA GLN A 60 -13.93 -4.14 3.39
C GLN A 60 -12.79 -3.21 3.86
N LEU A 61 -13.11 -2.03 4.43
CA LEU A 61 -12.08 -1.16 5.01
C LEU A 61 -11.32 -1.88 6.13
N ARG A 62 -12.04 -2.51 7.07
CA ARG A 62 -11.43 -3.33 8.14
C ARG A 62 -10.51 -4.41 7.57
N SER A 63 -10.95 -5.11 6.51
CA SER A 63 -10.16 -6.16 5.89
C SER A 63 -8.91 -5.61 5.21
N GLY A 64 -9.01 -4.47 4.54
CA GLY A 64 -7.84 -3.78 3.95
C GLY A 64 -6.83 -3.36 5.01
N LEU A 65 -7.28 -2.80 6.13
CA LEU A 65 -6.41 -2.43 7.25
C LEU A 65 -5.78 -3.66 7.93
N ASN A 66 -6.46 -4.82 7.92
CA ASN A 66 -5.87 -6.08 8.38
C ASN A 66 -4.73 -6.54 7.46
N VAL A 67 -4.95 -6.51 6.14
CA VAL A 67 -3.90 -6.83 5.17
C VAL A 67 -2.71 -5.87 5.32
N MET A 68 -2.97 -4.57 5.50
CA MET A 68 -1.93 -3.58 5.79
C MET A 68 -1.13 -3.97 7.05
N ALA A 69 -1.79 -4.33 8.14
CA ALA A 69 -1.11 -4.72 9.38
C ALA A 69 -0.17 -5.90 9.19
N LEU A 70 -0.50 -6.83 8.29
CA LEU A 70 0.31 -8.01 7.99
C LEU A 70 1.43 -7.73 6.98
N GLN A 71 1.19 -6.92 5.94
CA GLN A 71 2.13 -6.71 4.83
C GLN A 71 3.11 -5.56 5.07
N CYS A 72 2.82 -4.63 5.99
CA CYS A 72 3.54 -3.38 6.13
C CYS A 72 4.49 -3.34 7.33
N GLN A 73 4.94 -4.49 7.82
CA GLN A 73 5.83 -4.60 8.98
C GLN A 73 7.30 -4.26 8.65
N PHE A 74 7.64 -4.09 7.38
CA PHE A 74 8.98 -3.69 6.94
C PHE A 74 9.37 -2.28 7.40
N ASP A 75 8.39 -1.42 7.69
CA ASP A 75 8.59 -0.09 8.25
C ASP A 75 7.82 0.05 9.58
N ARG A 76 8.56 -0.04 10.68
CA ARG A 76 8.01 0.06 12.03
C ARG A 76 7.44 1.43 12.37
N THR A 77 7.84 2.49 11.65
CA THR A 77 7.35 3.85 11.88
C THR A 77 5.88 4.02 11.48
N LEU A 78 5.37 3.15 10.63
CA LEU A 78 3.98 3.13 10.20
C LEU A 78 3.02 2.63 11.29
N LEU A 79 3.51 1.94 12.34
CA LEU A 79 2.75 1.40 13.48
C LEU A 79 1.51 0.60 13.07
N THR A 80 1.59 -0.13 11.95
CA THR A 80 0.43 -0.73 11.29
C THR A 80 -0.28 -1.78 12.13
N GLU A 81 0.46 -2.66 12.79
CA GLU A 81 -0.08 -3.71 13.66
C GLU A 81 -0.75 -3.11 14.91
N ASN A 82 -0.05 -2.22 15.63
CA ASN A 82 -0.57 -1.59 16.82
C ASN A 82 -1.83 -0.76 16.52
N SER A 83 -1.82 -0.04 15.39
CA SER A 83 -2.96 0.75 14.95
C SER A 83 -4.17 -0.13 14.65
N TYR A 84 -3.98 -1.23 13.94
CA TYR A 84 -5.05 -2.17 13.64
C TYR A 84 -5.65 -2.81 14.89
N ASN A 85 -4.82 -3.24 15.84
CA ASN A 85 -5.27 -3.81 17.10
C ASN A 85 -6.06 -2.80 17.94
N THR A 86 -5.64 -1.52 17.93
CA THR A 86 -6.38 -0.43 18.57
C THR A 86 -7.75 -0.20 17.91
N ILE A 87 -7.82 -0.24 16.59
CA ILE A 87 -9.08 -0.13 15.83
C ILE A 87 -10.04 -1.26 16.21
N LEU A 88 -9.56 -2.52 16.28
CA LEU A 88 -10.38 -3.66 16.69
C LEU A 88 -10.96 -3.48 18.08
N THR A 89 -10.22 -2.85 18.98
CA THR A 89 -10.71 -2.57 20.36
C THR A 89 -11.72 -1.42 20.37
N ASN A 90 -11.39 -0.30 19.71
CA ASN A 90 -12.19 0.93 19.77
C ASN A 90 -13.52 0.81 19.03
N HIS A 91 -13.54 0.07 17.90
CA HIS A 91 -14.71 -0.06 17.04
C HIS A 91 -15.33 -1.47 17.08
N LYS A 92 -15.02 -2.27 18.09
CA LYS A 92 -15.43 -3.69 18.20
C LYS A 92 -16.91 -3.92 17.88
N ALA A 93 -17.79 -3.23 18.61
CA ALA A 93 -19.25 -3.42 18.47
C ALA A 93 -19.75 -3.08 17.05
N GLU A 94 -19.21 -2.04 16.43
CA GLU A 94 -19.58 -1.62 15.06
C GLU A 94 -19.07 -2.61 14.02
N LEU A 95 -17.86 -3.13 14.17
CA LEU A 95 -17.30 -4.15 13.29
C LEU A 95 -18.04 -5.48 13.38
N GLU A 96 -18.42 -5.89 14.60
CA GLU A 96 -19.26 -7.08 14.82
C GLU A 96 -20.65 -6.91 14.16
N ALA A 97 -21.29 -5.76 14.35
CA ALA A 97 -22.57 -5.43 13.71
C ALA A 97 -22.47 -5.42 12.20
N SER A 98 -21.40 -4.86 11.64
CA SER A 98 -21.14 -4.85 10.20
C SER A 98 -20.99 -6.26 9.63
N PHE A 99 -20.23 -7.12 10.31
CA PHE A 99 -20.08 -8.52 9.91
C PHE A 99 -21.39 -9.28 9.99
N ALA A 100 -22.17 -9.07 11.06
CA ALA A 100 -23.48 -9.69 11.22
C ALA A 100 -24.45 -9.31 10.09
N LYS A 101 -24.47 -8.03 9.67
CA LYS A 101 -25.26 -7.54 8.53
C LYS A 101 -24.82 -8.19 7.21
N VAL A 102 -23.52 -8.24 6.94
CA VAL A 102 -22.98 -8.92 5.75
C VAL A 102 -23.35 -10.40 5.76
N SER A 103 -23.25 -11.07 6.89
CA SER A 103 -23.66 -12.47 7.03
C SER A 103 -25.17 -12.67 6.81
N ALA A 104 -26.00 -11.75 7.32
CA ALA A 104 -27.45 -11.76 7.09
C ALA A 104 -27.80 -11.54 5.61
N TYR A 105 -27.08 -10.63 4.91
CA TYR A 105 -27.22 -10.46 3.48
C TYR A 105 -26.99 -11.78 2.72
N PHE A 106 -25.89 -12.50 2.99
CA PHE A 106 -25.64 -13.78 2.32
C PHE A 106 -26.68 -14.86 2.65
N LYS A 107 -27.21 -14.86 3.88
CA LYS A 107 -28.33 -15.75 4.24
C LYS A 107 -29.60 -15.41 3.47
N ARG A 108 -29.89 -14.13 3.28
CA ARG A 108 -31.08 -13.67 2.52
C ARG A 108 -30.96 -13.99 1.02
N MET A 109 -29.74 -13.88 0.47
CA MET A 109 -29.49 -14.05 -0.96
C MET A 109 -29.33 -15.51 -1.40
N ASN A 110 -29.27 -16.46 -0.47
CA ASN A 110 -29.02 -17.87 -0.80
C ASN A 110 -30.10 -18.78 -0.22
N LYS A 111 -30.47 -19.81 -0.98
CA LYS A 111 -31.58 -20.72 -0.63
C LYS A 111 -31.25 -21.64 0.55
N THR A 112 -29.97 -21.96 0.79
CA THR A 112 -29.57 -22.90 1.83
C THR A 112 -28.48 -22.31 2.72
N PRO A 113 -28.41 -22.68 4.01
CA PRO A 113 -27.36 -22.21 4.92
C PRO A 113 -25.94 -22.51 4.41
N LYS A 114 -25.73 -23.68 3.80
CA LYS A 114 -24.44 -24.07 3.23
C LYS A 114 -24.06 -23.19 2.05
N ALA A 115 -25.00 -22.87 1.15
CA ALA A 115 -24.73 -21.95 0.04
C ALA A 115 -24.43 -20.53 0.53
N ALA A 116 -25.14 -20.06 1.57
CA ALA A 116 -24.88 -18.77 2.21
C ALA A 116 -23.48 -18.69 2.81
N GLN A 117 -23.08 -19.73 3.56
CA GLN A 117 -21.74 -19.80 4.13
C GLN A 117 -20.65 -19.80 3.05
N ASN A 118 -20.79 -20.63 2.02
CA ASN A 118 -19.83 -20.68 0.91
C ASN A 118 -19.75 -19.33 0.16
N ALA A 119 -20.86 -18.60 0.04
CA ALA A 119 -20.88 -17.29 -0.59
C ALA A 119 -20.18 -16.22 0.28
N LEU A 120 -20.40 -16.25 1.59
CA LEU A 120 -19.71 -15.40 2.56
C LEU A 120 -18.20 -15.66 2.55
N ASP A 121 -17.80 -16.93 2.53
CA ASP A 121 -16.36 -17.31 2.51
C ASP A 121 -15.68 -16.83 1.22
N ARG A 122 -16.36 -17.01 0.08
CA ARG A 122 -15.86 -16.47 -1.20
C ARG A 122 -15.77 -14.94 -1.20
N TYR A 123 -16.75 -14.26 -0.60
CA TYR A 123 -16.70 -12.80 -0.43
C TYR A 123 -15.50 -12.38 0.43
N GLY A 124 -15.30 -13.04 1.57
CA GLY A 124 -14.16 -12.81 2.44
C GLY A 124 -12.84 -12.99 1.68
N THR A 125 -12.66 -14.14 1.01
CA THR A 125 -11.45 -14.43 0.23
C THR A 125 -11.19 -13.38 -0.85
N LYS A 126 -12.21 -13.00 -1.63
CA LYS A 126 -12.08 -11.94 -2.66
C LYS A 126 -11.72 -10.60 -2.04
N THR A 127 -12.29 -10.25 -0.89
CA THR A 127 -12.02 -9.00 -0.19
C THR A 127 -10.55 -8.93 0.23
N TYR A 128 -10.03 -9.97 0.88
CA TYR A 128 -8.63 -10.01 1.31
C TYR A 128 -7.66 -10.04 0.14
N LEU A 129 -7.90 -10.88 -0.87
CA LEU A 129 -7.08 -10.93 -2.08
C LEU A 129 -7.07 -9.60 -2.83
N GLY A 130 -8.20 -8.87 -2.80
CA GLY A 130 -8.33 -7.56 -3.44
C GLY A 130 -7.46 -6.46 -2.81
N PHE A 131 -6.92 -6.67 -1.61
CA PHE A 131 -5.98 -5.77 -0.95
C PHE A 131 -4.53 -6.29 -0.96
N SER A 132 -4.32 -7.55 -1.35
CA SER A 132 -2.98 -8.12 -1.45
C SER A 132 -2.27 -7.55 -2.68
N THR A 133 -1.20 -6.78 -2.45
CA THR A 133 -0.40 -6.19 -3.52
C THR A 133 1.07 -6.23 -3.17
N VAL A 134 1.90 -6.51 -4.17
CA VAL A 134 3.36 -6.40 -4.06
C VAL A 134 3.85 -5.12 -4.73
N ARG A 135 3.24 -4.78 -5.87
CA ARG A 135 3.69 -3.63 -6.68
C ARG A 135 3.32 -2.27 -6.07
N GLY A 136 2.12 -2.15 -5.49
CA GLY A 136 1.64 -0.92 -4.83
C GLY A 136 1.92 -0.89 -3.33
N GLN A 137 2.74 -1.80 -2.79
CA GLN A 137 2.88 -2.00 -1.35
C GLN A 137 3.23 -0.73 -0.58
N LEU A 138 4.18 0.08 -1.05
CA LEU A 138 4.59 1.30 -0.35
C LEU A 138 3.44 2.31 -0.24
N GLY A 139 2.78 2.64 -1.35
CA GLY A 139 1.62 3.55 -1.36
C GLY A 139 0.48 3.04 -0.50
N PHE A 140 0.16 1.74 -0.59
CA PHE A 140 -0.84 1.08 0.23
C PHE A 140 -0.53 1.15 1.72
N CYS A 141 0.72 0.89 2.12
CA CYS A 141 1.14 0.92 3.53
C CYS A 141 1.08 2.34 4.11
N GLN A 142 1.55 3.34 3.39
CA GLN A 142 1.50 4.74 3.82
C GLN A 142 0.06 5.25 3.93
N THR A 143 -0.76 4.98 2.91
CA THR A 143 -2.18 5.37 2.90
C THR A 143 -2.94 4.66 4.01
N GLY A 144 -2.78 3.35 4.14
CA GLY A 144 -3.44 2.56 5.17
C GLY A 144 -3.04 2.98 6.59
N SER A 145 -1.76 3.29 6.84
CA SER A 145 -1.30 3.84 8.11
C SER A 145 -1.96 5.18 8.43
N THR A 146 -2.10 6.07 7.42
CA THR A 146 -2.78 7.35 7.60
C THR A 146 -4.26 7.17 7.93
N ILE A 147 -4.96 6.28 7.22
CA ILE A 147 -6.37 5.94 7.49
C ILE A 147 -6.52 5.32 8.87
N ALA A 148 -5.64 4.39 9.24
CA ALA A 148 -5.66 3.74 10.55
C ALA A 148 -5.48 4.75 11.69
N ARG A 149 -4.59 5.73 11.53
CA ARG A 149 -4.41 6.81 12.50
C ARG A 149 -5.69 7.64 12.68
N VAL A 150 -6.37 7.99 11.59
CA VAL A 150 -7.67 8.67 11.67
C VAL A 150 -8.68 7.79 12.41
N ALA A 151 -8.74 6.49 12.12
CA ALA A 151 -9.67 5.56 12.76
C ALA A 151 -9.45 5.44 14.27
N ILE A 152 -8.19 5.44 14.74
CA ILE A 152 -7.87 5.36 16.17
C ILE A 152 -8.49 6.53 16.96
N PHE A 153 -8.44 7.73 16.40
CA PHE A 153 -8.93 8.95 17.05
C PHE A 153 -10.40 9.28 16.71
N ALA A 154 -11.00 8.50 15.81
CA ALA A 154 -12.41 8.67 15.45
C ALA A 154 -13.34 8.25 16.61
N PRO A 155 -14.48 8.94 16.80
CA PRO A 155 -15.46 8.53 17.80
C PRO A 155 -15.93 7.09 17.59
N ARG A 156 -16.21 6.38 18.68
CA ARG A 156 -16.81 5.04 18.60
C ARG A 156 -18.14 5.09 17.86
N GLY A 157 -18.38 4.18 16.93
CA GLY A 157 -19.57 4.16 16.08
C GLY A 157 -19.44 4.95 14.77
N SER A 158 -18.26 5.56 14.50
CA SER A 158 -18.03 6.32 13.26
C SER A 158 -17.18 5.58 12.22
N PHE A 159 -16.82 4.33 12.44
CA PHE A 159 -15.97 3.57 11.52
C PHE A 159 -16.64 3.36 10.15
N THR A 160 -17.96 3.21 10.11
CA THR A 160 -18.72 3.12 8.85
C THR A 160 -18.66 4.43 8.06
N ILE A 161 -18.70 5.57 8.73
CA ILE A 161 -18.54 6.89 8.09
C ILE A 161 -17.14 7.00 7.49
N LEU A 162 -16.12 6.64 8.27
CA LEU A 162 -14.75 6.59 7.77
C LEU A 162 -14.59 5.65 6.58
N ALA A 163 -15.28 4.50 6.58
CA ALA A 163 -15.27 3.57 5.45
C ALA A 163 -15.86 4.19 4.18
N ILE A 164 -16.97 4.92 4.30
CA ILE A 164 -17.59 5.64 3.19
C ILE A 164 -16.60 6.67 2.60
N GLU A 165 -15.89 7.40 3.46
CA GLU A 165 -14.99 8.48 3.04
C GLU A 165 -13.66 7.95 2.48
N ARG A 166 -13.12 6.85 3.01
CA ARG A 166 -11.71 6.49 2.81
C ARG A 166 -11.48 5.14 2.11
N LEU A 167 -12.52 4.31 1.90
CA LEU A 167 -12.34 3.00 1.26
C LEU A 167 -11.79 3.14 -0.16
N ARG A 168 -12.29 4.13 -0.93
CA ARG A 168 -11.80 4.40 -2.29
C ARG A 168 -10.33 4.78 -2.29
N GLU A 169 -9.91 5.64 -1.39
CA GLU A 169 -8.52 6.03 -1.24
C GLU A 169 -7.62 4.84 -0.94
N LEU A 170 -8.01 3.97 0.00
CA LEU A 170 -7.27 2.76 0.30
C LEU A 170 -7.14 1.83 -0.92
N ARG A 171 -8.20 1.73 -1.74
CA ARG A 171 -8.17 0.92 -2.96
C ARG A 171 -7.34 1.56 -4.06
N ASN A 172 -7.41 2.86 -4.25
CA ASN A 172 -6.60 3.58 -5.22
C ASN A 172 -5.10 3.43 -4.92
N SER A 173 -4.73 3.34 -3.64
CA SER A 173 -3.33 3.17 -3.23
C SER A 173 -2.72 1.81 -3.57
N LEU A 174 -3.52 0.85 -4.05
CA LEU A 174 -3.03 -0.44 -4.55
C LEU A 174 -2.36 -0.33 -5.94
N THR A 175 -2.50 0.80 -6.60
CA THR A 175 -1.87 1.06 -7.89
C THR A 175 -0.39 1.42 -7.72
N VAL A 176 0.42 1.06 -8.72
CA VAL A 176 1.84 1.42 -8.75
C VAL A 176 1.96 2.93 -8.98
N ALA A 177 2.66 3.62 -8.10
CA ALA A 177 2.84 5.07 -8.19
C ALA A 177 4.28 5.47 -7.82
N GLY A 178 4.69 6.68 -8.25
CA GLY A 178 6.03 7.21 -7.97
C GLY A 178 7.14 6.38 -8.61
N GLU A 179 8.25 6.22 -7.90
CA GLU A 179 9.43 5.49 -8.39
C GLU A 179 9.16 4.03 -8.76
N GLN A 180 8.14 3.42 -8.18
CA GLN A 180 7.76 2.04 -8.50
C GLN A 180 7.27 1.87 -9.94
N GLN A 181 6.81 2.94 -10.60
CA GLN A 181 6.44 2.94 -12.02
C GLN A 181 7.66 2.74 -12.93
N PHE A 182 8.83 3.21 -12.50
CA PHE A 182 10.07 3.16 -13.28
C PHE A 182 10.87 1.87 -13.11
N ARG A 183 10.31 0.88 -12.45
CA ARG A 183 10.99 -0.39 -12.13
C ARG A 183 11.59 -1.09 -13.36
N PHE A 184 11.07 -0.83 -14.54
CA PHE A 184 11.58 -1.39 -15.80
C PHE A 184 12.57 -0.46 -16.52
N ALA A 185 12.68 0.81 -16.10
CA ALA A 185 13.61 1.78 -16.69
C ALA A 185 14.98 1.78 -15.97
N VAL A 186 15.07 1.19 -14.78
CA VAL A 186 16.35 1.04 -14.09
C VAL A 186 17.12 -0.07 -14.77
N PRO A 187 18.32 0.20 -15.35
CA PRO A 187 19.16 -0.85 -15.92
C PRO A 187 19.39 -1.93 -14.85
N ARG A 188 19.01 -3.15 -15.16
CA ARG A 188 19.33 -4.27 -14.26
C ARG A 188 20.84 -4.45 -14.30
N VAL A 189 21.52 -3.97 -13.30
CA VAL A 189 22.93 -4.30 -13.07
C VAL A 189 22.93 -5.76 -12.63
N ASN A 190 23.33 -6.65 -13.54
CA ASN A 190 23.60 -8.03 -13.16
C ASN A 190 24.84 -8.01 -12.26
N VAL A 191 24.62 -8.04 -10.97
CA VAL A 191 25.70 -8.22 -10.00
C VAL A 191 26.07 -9.70 -10.05
N PRO A 192 27.28 -10.06 -10.49
CA PRO A 192 27.70 -11.46 -10.50
C PRO A 192 27.73 -11.97 -9.06
N LEU A 193 27.00 -13.05 -8.80
CA LEU A 193 26.93 -13.65 -7.48
C LEU A 193 27.92 -14.82 -7.37
N PRO A 194 28.55 -15.06 -6.21
CA PRO A 194 29.34 -16.24 -5.99
C PRO A 194 28.45 -17.49 -5.98
N TYR A 195 29.01 -18.64 -6.34
CA TYR A 195 28.31 -19.92 -6.16
C TYR A 195 28.18 -20.24 -4.68
N PHE A 196 26.98 -20.62 -4.23
CA PHE A 196 26.69 -20.98 -2.83
C PHE A 196 27.03 -22.44 -2.49
N ASP A 197 27.59 -23.21 -3.43
CA ASP A 197 28.02 -24.59 -3.21
C ASP A 197 29.16 -24.63 -2.18
N ASP A 198 29.07 -25.51 -1.18
CA ASP A 198 30.06 -25.66 -0.08
C ASP A 198 31.51 -25.86 -0.56
N LYS A 199 31.70 -26.48 -1.75
CA LYS A 199 33.02 -26.61 -2.36
C LYS A 199 33.66 -25.28 -2.72
N CYS A 200 32.88 -24.22 -2.89
CA CYS A 200 33.34 -22.88 -3.23
C CYS A 200 33.68 -22.01 -2.02
N TRP A 201 33.48 -22.53 -0.84
CA TRP A 201 33.80 -21.84 0.42
C TRP A 201 34.83 -22.65 1.22
N ASP A 202 35.72 -21.96 1.92
CA ASP A 202 36.62 -22.61 2.85
C ASP A 202 35.98 -22.77 4.25
N LYS A 203 36.65 -23.49 5.13
CA LYS A 203 36.16 -23.69 6.52
C LYS A 203 36.06 -22.41 7.34
N ARG A 204 36.62 -21.31 6.85
CA ARG A 204 36.59 -19.97 7.48
C ARG A 204 35.53 -19.06 6.85
N GLY A 205 34.75 -19.54 5.85
CA GLY A 205 33.73 -18.76 5.16
C GLY A 205 34.27 -17.84 4.04
N ASN A 206 35.54 -18.04 3.59
CA ASN A 206 36.09 -17.27 2.47
C ASN A 206 35.77 -17.94 1.14
N TYR A 207 35.37 -17.13 0.15
CA TYR A 207 35.08 -17.61 -1.19
C TYR A 207 36.34 -18.01 -1.96
N ARG A 208 36.30 -19.14 -2.62
CA ARG A 208 37.42 -19.66 -3.44
C ARG A 208 37.32 -19.12 -4.86
N VAL A 209 38.23 -18.22 -5.25
CA VAL A 209 38.27 -17.55 -6.57
C VAL A 209 38.18 -18.53 -7.76
N LYS A 210 38.66 -19.75 -7.61
CA LYS A 210 38.60 -20.80 -8.64
C LYS A 210 37.20 -21.24 -9.05
N CYS A 211 36.18 -20.93 -8.22
CA CYS A 211 34.79 -21.24 -8.54
C CYS A 211 34.15 -20.24 -9.52
N GLY A 212 34.75 -19.08 -9.77
CA GLY A 212 34.16 -18.06 -10.64
C GLY A 212 32.91 -17.41 -10.03
N MET A 213 32.15 -16.68 -10.83
CA MET A 213 30.89 -16.03 -10.47
C MET A 213 29.77 -16.52 -11.37
N GLN A 214 28.54 -16.47 -10.87
CA GLN A 214 27.34 -16.72 -11.67
C GLN A 214 27.10 -15.51 -12.59
N ALA A 215 26.89 -15.75 -13.88
CA ALA A 215 26.60 -14.73 -14.88
C ALA A 215 25.10 -14.33 -14.87
#